data_6c680bfdc5ebf4d46e45ea70e7ac415a
#
_entry.id   6c680bfdc5ebf4d46e45ea70e7ac415a
#
_cell.length_a   1.000
_cell.length_b   1.000
_cell.length_c   1.000
_cell.angle_alpha   90.00
_cell.angle_beta   90.00
_cell.angle_gamma   90.00
#
_symmetry.space_group_name_H-M   'P 1'
#
loop_
_entity.id
_entity.type
_entity.pdbx_description
1 polymer ?
#
loop_
_entity_poly.entity_id
_entity_poly.type
_entity_poly.pdbx_seq_one_letter_code
_entity_poly.pdbx_strand_id
1 'polypeptide(L)'
;MARVKGAIGAKKRHNRTLKLAKGYRGARSKQYRVAKQSVMRALTSSYAGRKERKRQFRQLWIARINAAARLNGLSYSQFMHGLKLANVDLNRKVLADMAVTDAAGFAKLVEVAKSKLA
;
A
#
# COMPACT_ATOMS: atom_id res chain seq x y z
N MET A 1 29.94 -34.46 -37.35
CA MET A 1 29.12 -34.32 -36.13
C MET A 1 28.48 -32.96 -36.09
N ALA A 2 27.16 -32.87 -35.84
CA ALA A 2 26.46 -31.62 -35.69
C ALA A 2 26.92 -30.93 -34.40
N ARG A 3 27.38 -29.68 -34.50
CA ARG A 3 27.89 -28.91 -33.37
C ARG A 3 26.79 -27.91 -32.87
N VAL A 4 26.29 -28.10 -31.68
CA VAL A 4 25.35 -27.18 -31.08
C VAL A 4 26.07 -25.98 -30.48
N LYS A 5 25.81 -24.78 -31.02
CA LYS A 5 26.39 -23.51 -30.55
C LYS A 5 25.33 -22.72 -29.78
N GLY A 6 25.65 -22.28 -28.57
CA GLY A 6 24.85 -21.32 -27.82
C GLY A 6 23.54 -21.81 -27.17
N ALA A 7 23.10 -23.03 -27.45
CA ALA A 7 21.84 -23.57 -26.96
C ALA A 7 21.75 -23.60 -25.43
N ILE A 8 22.81 -23.97 -24.73
CA ILE A 8 22.85 -24.04 -23.25
C ILE A 8 22.68 -22.66 -22.61
N GLY A 9 23.36 -21.63 -23.17
CA GLY A 9 23.28 -20.26 -22.71
C GLY A 9 21.86 -19.68 -22.90
N ALA A 10 21.26 -19.91 -24.06
CA ALA A 10 19.89 -19.49 -24.36
C ALA A 10 18.87 -20.17 -23.39
N LYS A 11 19.01 -21.50 -23.21
CA LYS A 11 18.16 -22.26 -22.29
C LYS A 11 18.26 -21.75 -20.85
N LYS A 12 19.46 -21.45 -20.34
CA LYS A 12 19.65 -20.86 -19.00
C LYS A 12 18.94 -19.51 -18.87
N ARG A 13 19.04 -18.61 -19.85
CA ARG A 13 18.33 -17.32 -19.85
C ARG A 13 16.80 -17.49 -19.87
N HIS A 14 16.31 -18.39 -20.72
CA HIS A 14 14.87 -18.69 -20.78
C HIS A 14 14.35 -19.25 -19.45
N ASN A 15 15.09 -20.17 -18.84
CA ASN A 15 14.71 -20.76 -17.56
C ASN A 15 14.64 -19.75 -16.42
N ARG A 16 15.50 -18.72 -16.39
CA ARG A 16 15.39 -17.62 -15.40
C ARG A 16 14.04 -16.92 -15.48
N THR A 17 13.62 -16.55 -16.68
CA THR A 17 12.33 -15.89 -16.90
C THR A 17 11.16 -16.82 -16.55
N LEU A 18 11.22 -18.09 -16.95
CA LEU A 18 10.18 -19.07 -16.66
C LEU A 18 10.06 -19.37 -15.15
N LYS A 19 11.15 -19.30 -14.40
CA LYS A 19 11.11 -19.40 -12.92
C LYS A 19 10.29 -18.28 -12.30
N LEU A 20 10.43 -17.05 -12.78
CA LEU A 20 9.66 -15.89 -12.33
C LEU A 20 8.18 -15.97 -12.75
N ALA A 21 7.88 -16.68 -13.83
CA ALA A 21 6.53 -16.89 -14.34
C ALA A 21 5.81 -18.10 -13.74
N LYS A 22 6.40 -18.80 -12.78
CA LYS A 22 5.74 -19.91 -12.09
C LYS A 22 4.44 -19.47 -11.44
N GLY A 23 3.39 -20.28 -11.60
CA GLY A 23 2.05 -19.98 -11.09
C GLY A 23 1.20 -19.13 -12.02
N TYR A 24 1.71 -18.65 -13.15
CA TYR A 24 0.92 -17.94 -14.14
C TYR A 24 0.03 -18.94 -14.92
N ARG A 25 -1.10 -18.45 -15.40
CA ARG A 25 -2.07 -19.30 -16.10
C ARG A 25 -1.72 -19.49 -17.57
N GLY A 26 -1.94 -20.70 -18.07
CA GLY A 26 -1.82 -21.08 -19.47
C GLY A 26 -0.39 -20.92 -20.00
N ALA A 27 -0.26 -20.41 -21.22
CA ALA A 27 1.00 -20.23 -21.92
C ALA A 27 1.98 -19.27 -21.23
N ARG A 28 1.47 -18.37 -20.39
CA ARG A 28 2.29 -17.40 -19.64
C ARG A 28 3.29 -18.05 -18.69
N SER A 29 3.01 -19.27 -18.21
CA SER A 29 3.93 -20.02 -17.35
C SER A 29 4.88 -20.93 -18.11
N LYS A 30 4.60 -21.27 -19.38
CA LYS A 30 5.28 -22.32 -20.14
C LYS A 30 6.02 -21.81 -21.36
N GLN A 31 5.44 -20.90 -22.13
CA GLN A 31 6.03 -20.35 -23.33
C GLN A 31 6.88 -19.11 -23.00
N TYR A 32 8.18 -19.16 -23.30
CA TYR A 32 9.12 -18.09 -22.99
C TYR A 32 8.69 -16.72 -23.52
N ARG A 33 8.22 -16.62 -24.76
CA ARG A 33 7.84 -15.36 -25.38
C ARG A 33 6.75 -14.63 -24.60
N VAL A 34 5.70 -15.36 -24.26
CA VAL A 34 4.57 -14.84 -23.51
C VAL A 34 4.92 -14.63 -22.02
N ALA A 35 5.67 -15.56 -21.44
CA ALA A 35 6.16 -15.46 -20.07
C ALA A 35 7.03 -14.22 -19.85
N LYS A 36 7.95 -13.93 -20.78
CA LYS A 36 8.81 -12.74 -20.72
C LYS A 36 8.00 -11.45 -20.66
N GLN A 37 7.00 -11.29 -21.53
CA GLN A 37 6.14 -10.11 -21.53
C GLN A 37 5.36 -9.97 -20.21
N SER A 38 4.82 -11.08 -19.72
CA SER A 38 4.06 -11.11 -18.46
C SER A 38 4.94 -10.75 -17.25
N VAL A 39 6.16 -11.29 -17.18
CA VAL A 39 7.13 -10.99 -16.12
C VAL A 39 7.57 -9.52 -16.16
N MET A 40 7.86 -8.97 -17.36
CA MET A 40 8.20 -7.55 -17.50
C MET A 40 7.07 -6.65 -16.97
N ARG A 41 5.83 -6.98 -17.30
CA ARG A 41 4.64 -6.25 -16.79
C ARG A 41 4.48 -6.39 -15.29
N ALA A 42 4.69 -7.59 -14.75
CA ALA A 42 4.64 -7.83 -13.31
C ALA A 42 5.66 -6.99 -12.54
N LEU A 43 6.90 -6.90 -13.04
CA LEU A 43 7.96 -6.13 -12.39
C LEU A 43 7.69 -4.61 -12.45
N THR A 44 7.22 -4.08 -13.58
CA THR A 44 6.84 -2.67 -13.70
C THR A 44 5.67 -2.32 -12.81
N SER A 45 4.63 -3.16 -12.77
CA SER A 45 3.48 -2.97 -11.86
C SER A 45 3.88 -3.05 -10.40
N SER A 46 4.77 -3.97 -10.05
CA SER A 46 5.33 -4.10 -8.70
C SER A 46 6.07 -2.84 -8.26
N TYR A 47 6.87 -2.24 -9.15
CA TYR A 47 7.56 -0.97 -8.86
C TYR A 47 6.55 0.16 -8.61
N ALA A 48 5.58 0.33 -9.49
CA ALA A 48 4.53 1.33 -9.33
C ALA A 48 3.73 1.12 -8.04
N GLY A 49 3.31 -0.13 -7.76
CA GLY A 49 2.58 -0.49 -6.55
C GLY A 49 3.34 -0.19 -5.26
N ARG A 50 4.66 -0.42 -5.22
CA ARG A 50 5.48 -0.03 -4.07
C ARG A 50 5.52 1.49 -3.86
N LYS A 51 5.52 2.29 -4.93
CA LYS A 51 5.45 3.76 -4.85
C LYS A 51 4.08 4.24 -4.38
N GLU A 52 3.00 3.59 -4.82
CA GLU A 52 1.63 3.93 -4.44
C GLU A 52 1.26 3.50 -3.01
N ARG A 53 1.97 2.53 -2.43
CA ARG A 53 1.68 1.97 -1.12
C ARG A 53 1.49 3.04 -0.04
N LYS A 54 2.35 4.06 -0.04
CA LYS A 54 2.27 5.17 0.91
C LYS A 54 0.94 5.93 0.80
N ARG A 55 0.49 6.18 -0.43
CA ARG A 55 -0.77 6.89 -0.70
C ARG A 55 -1.97 6.07 -0.27
N GLN A 56 -1.97 4.77 -0.57
CA GLN A 56 -3.04 3.85 -0.22
C GLN A 56 -3.20 3.72 1.30
N PHE A 57 -2.11 3.53 2.03
CA PHE A 57 -2.16 3.49 3.50
C PHE A 57 -2.61 4.81 4.09
N ARG A 58 -2.14 5.95 3.57
CA ARG A 58 -2.59 7.25 4.04
C ARG A 58 -4.09 7.47 3.82
N GLN A 59 -4.63 7.04 2.69
CA GLN A 59 -6.08 7.10 2.43
C GLN A 59 -6.86 6.26 3.44
N LEU A 60 -6.37 5.05 3.72
CA LEU A 60 -6.99 4.16 4.72
C LEU A 60 -6.99 4.79 6.12
N TRP A 61 -5.87 5.37 6.55
CA TRP A 61 -5.80 6.06 7.86
C TRP A 61 -6.76 7.24 7.93
N ILE A 62 -6.82 8.06 6.88
CA ILE A 62 -7.75 9.19 6.81
C ILE A 62 -9.20 8.71 6.91
N ALA A 63 -9.56 7.63 6.21
CA ALA A 63 -10.90 7.07 6.27
C ALA A 63 -11.28 6.60 7.69
N ARG A 64 -10.37 5.90 8.38
CA ARG A 64 -10.57 5.45 9.78
C ARG A 64 -10.71 6.62 10.75
N ILE A 65 -9.82 7.60 10.67
CA ILE A 65 -9.88 8.79 11.52
C ILE A 65 -11.18 9.57 11.27
N ASN A 66 -11.58 9.74 10.00
CA ASN A 66 -12.80 10.46 9.66
C ASN A 66 -14.05 9.76 10.20
N ALA A 67 -14.12 8.43 10.09
CA ALA A 67 -15.21 7.66 10.66
C ALA A 67 -15.32 7.85 12.18
N ALA A 68 -14.21 7.70 12.91
CA ALA A 68 -14.15 7.87 14.35
C ALA A 68 -14.44 9.32 14.79
N ALA A 69 -13.94 10.32 14.07
CA ALA A 69 -14.20 11.73 14.33
C ALA A 69 -15.70 12.06 14.16
N ARG A 70 -16.33 11.54 13.10
CA ARG A 70 -17.78 11.73 12.84
C ARG A 70 -18.65 11.10 13.93
N LEU A 71 -18.30 9.93 14.44
CA LEU A 71 -18.99 9.31 15.59
C LEU A 71 -18.94 10.21 16.82
N ASN A 72 -17.91 11.03 16.96
CA ASN A 72 -17.75 12.00 18.05
C ASN A 72 -18.21 13.43 17.68
N GLY A 73 -18.86 13.61 16.54
CA GLY A 73 -19.47 14.88 16.10
C GLY A 73 -18.53 15.91 15.46
N LEU A 74 -17.34 15.49 15.00
CA LEU A 74 -16.41 16.35 14.23
C LEU A 74 -16.18 15.80 12.84
N SER A 75 -15.91 16.70 11.89
CA SER A 75 -15.35 16.31 10.59
C SER A 75 -13.84 16.06 10.72
N TYR A 76 -13.27 15.31 9.76
CA TYR A 76 -11.82 15.07 9.70
C TYR A 76 -11.00 16.37 9.73
N SER A 77 -11.42 17.36 8.93
CA SER A 77 -10.69 18.64 8.82
C SER A 77 -10.71 19.42 10.12
N GLN A 78 -11.88 19.50 10.79
CA GLN A 78 -12.02 20.12 12.11
C GLN A 78 -11.16 19.42 13.15
N PHE A 79 -11.23 18.09 13.21
CA PHE A 79 -10.42 17.30 14.14
C PHE A 79 -8.92 17.55 13.97
N MET A 80 -8.42 17.46 12.75
CA MET A 80 -6.99 17.70 12.47
C MET A 80 -6.58 19.13 12.73
N HIS A 81 -7.45 20.11 12.47
CA HIS A 81 -7.21 21.53 12.79
C HIS A 81 -7.16 21.76 14.30
N GLY A 82 -8.11 21.21 15.04
CA GLY A 82 -8.15 21.30 16.50
C GLY A 82 -6.92 20.69 17.16
N LEU A 83 -6.45 19.50 16.70
CA LEU A 83 -5.22 18.90 17.19
C LEU A 83 -3.98 19.78 16.90
N LYS A 84 -3.94 20.42 15.74
CA LYS A 84 -2.85 21.34 15.39
C LYS A 84 -2.85 22.58 16.31
N LEU A 85 -4.01 23.15 16.61
CA LEU A 85 -4.14 24.27 17.57
C LEU A 85 -3.77 23.86 18.99
N ALA A 86 -4.04 22.60 19.35
CA ALA A 86 -3.65 22.04 20.65
C ALA A 86 -2.17 21.66 20.74
N ASN A 87 -1.37 21.85 19.68
CA ASN A 87 0.03 21.41 19.57
C ASN A 87 0.22 19.89 19.80
N VAL A 88 -0.77 19.09 19.45
CA VAL A 88 -0.70 17.62 19.52
C VAL A 88 -0.13 17.10 18.21
N ASP A 89 1.13 16.69 18.23
CA ASP A 89 1.83 16.15 17.05
C ASP A 89 1.77 14.62 17.02
N LEU A 90 0.62 14.09 16.63
CA LEU A 90 0.41 12.67 16.40
C LEU A 90 0.26 12.38 14.90
N ASN A 91 1.00 11.40 14.42
CA ASN A 91 0.91 11.02 13.01
C ASN A 91 -0.41 10.25 12.72
N ARG A 92 -0.84 10.28 11.45
CA ARG A 92 -2.10 9.66 11.02
C ARG A 92 -2.16 8.16 11.25
N LYS A 93 -1.02 7.48 11.23
CA LYS A 93 -0.95 6.04 11.50
C LYS A 93 -1.37 5.73 12.95
N VAL A 94 -0.81 6.46 13.90
CA VAL A 94 -1.14 6.31 15.33
C VAL A 94 -2.58 6.68 15.59
N LEU A 95 -3.07 7.81 15.05
CA LEU A 95 -4.47 8.22 15.19
C LEU A 95 -5.45 7.19 14.60
N ALA A 96 -5.11 6.59 13.46
CA ALA A 96 -5.94 5.56 12.85
C ALA A 96 -5.92 4.23 13.62
N ASP A 97 -4.82 3.92 14.28
CA ASP A 97 -4.71 2.76 15.15
C ASP A 97 -5.55 2.97 16.43
N MET A 98 -5.40 4.11 17.09
CA MET A 98 -6.23 4.48 18.25
C MET A 98 -7.72 4.49 17.93
N ALA A 99 -8.11 4.95 16.75
CA ALA A 99 -9.50 4.95 16.31
C ALA A 99 -10.15 3.54 16.29
N VAL A 100 -9.33 2.49 16.17
CA VAL A 100 -9.80 1.09 16.11
C VAL A 100 -9.59 0.38 17.44
N THR A 101 -8.44 0.58 18.09
CA THR A 101 -8.02 -0.18 19.27
C THR A 101 -8.40 0.51 20.58
N ASP A 102 -8.42 1.85 20.61
CA ASP A 102 -8.69 2.66 21.82
C ASP A 102 -9.66 3.80 21.52
N ALA A 103 -10.93 3.47 21.40
CA ALA A 103 -11.99 4.45 21.17
C ALA A 103 -12.10 5.49 22.30
N ALA A 104 -11.82 5.11 23.55
CA ALA A 104 -11.88 6.02 24.70
C ALA A 104 -10.74 7.05 24.67
N GLY A 105 -9.53 6.62 24.33
CA GLY A 105 -8.39 7.52 24.11
C GLY A 105 -8.63 8.46 22.93
N PHE A 106 -9.22 7.96 21.85
CA PHE A 106 -9.57 8.79 20.69
C PHE A 106 -10.63 9.85 21.04
N ALA A 107 -11.65 9.49 21.85
CA ALA A 107 -12.67 10.45 22.31
C ALA A 107 -12.06 11.61 23.12
N LYS A 108 -11.10 11.34 23.99
CA LYS A 108 -10.36 12.39 24.72
C LYS A 108 -9.62 13.34 23.77
N LEU A 109 -9.00 12.81 22.71
CA LEU A 109 -8.35 13.66 21.68
C LEU A 109 -9.38 14.53 20.95
N VAL A 110 -10.59 14.02 20.71
CA VAL A 110 -11.68 14.81 20.11
C VAL A 110 -12.12 15.94 21.05
N GLU A 111 -12.23 15.70 22.35
CA GLU A 111 -12.55 16.73 23.34
C GLU A 111 -11.49 17.83 23.38
N VAL A 112 -10.22 17.45 23.37
CA VAL A 112 -9.11 18.41 23.27
C VAL A 112 -9.21 19.23 21.96
N ALA A 113 -9.51 18.61 20.85
CA ALA A 113 -9.69 19.30 19.58
C ALA A 113 -10.89 20.25 19.62
N LYS A 114 -12.03 19.84 20.20
CA LYS A 114 -13.24 20.68 20.38
C LYS A 114 -12.94 21.91 21.22
N SER A 115 -12.23 21.76 22.35
CA SER A 115 -11.91 22.87 23.26
C SER A 115 -11.06 23.96 22.60
N LYS A 116 -10.33 23.63 21.55
CA LYS A 116 -9.49 24.59 20.79
C LYS A 116 -10.17 25.16 19.55
N LEU A 117 -11.28 24.59 19.13
CA LEU A 117 -12.10 25.08 18.01
C LEU A 117 -13.19 26.07 18.48
N ALA A 118 -13.55 25.99 19.74
CA ALA A 118 -14.44 26.96 20.38
C ALA A 118 -13.67 28.24 20.68
#